data_9be6053c9aead4942738f6ef5182f156
#
_entry.id   9be6053c9aead4942738f6ef5182f156
#
_cell.length_a   1.000
_cell.length_b   1.000
_cell.length_c   1.000
_cell.angle_alpha   90.00
_cell.angle_beta   90.00
_cell.angle_gamma   90.00
#
_symmetry.space_group_name_H-M   'P 1'
#
loop_
_entity.id
_entity.type
_entity.pdbx_description
1 polymer ?
#
loop_
_entity_poly.entity_id
_entity_poly.type
_entity_poly.pdbx_seq_one_letter_code
_entity_poly.pdbx_strand_id
1 'polypeptide(L)'
;MARQAQAIPQRRDGAQTLLVPEAQRLLNAAEGDFRALVQAALQTGARYSELTRLKVHDFDRASGTVGIGKSKAGRPRRVYLTEEGVAFFSNITVGRGGDELMLHHHGSKPWARSDQWWPMHHAVKRAKLDPPASFHSLRHTYASLALMNGVPMQVVSENLGHADTRMVEKHYGHLAPRGIK
;
A
#
# COMPACT_ATOMS: atom_id res chain seq x y z
N MET A 1 2.41 2.91 33.56
CA MET A 1 1.40 2.81 32.49
C MET A 1 1.83 1.71 31.54
N ALA A 2 1.18 0.54 31.62
CA ALA A 2 1.52 -0.63 30.80
C ALA A 2 1.09 -0.38 29.35
N ARG A 3 2.03 -0.45 28.41
CA ARG A 3 1.72 -0.55 26.96
C ARG A 3 0.94 -1.85 26.78
N GLN A 4 -0.35 -1.73 26.44
CA GLN A 4 -1.14 -2.87 25.99
C GLN A 4 -0.43 -3.47 24.78
N ALA A 5 -0.07 -4.75 24.89
CA ALA A 5 0.48 -5.51 23.79
C ALA A 5 -0.56 -5.50 22.65
N GLN A 6 -0.24 -4.82 21.54
CA GLN A 6 -1.05 -4.86 20.34
C GLN A 6 -1.18 -6.30 19.87
N ALA A 7 -2.41 -6.75 19.71
CA ALA A 7 -2.68 -8.10 19.22
C ALA A 7 -2.02 -8.30 17.86
N ILE A 8 -1.12 -9.28 17.78
CA ILE A 8 -0.49 -9.68 16.52
C ILE A 8 -1.59 -10.15 15.58
N PRO A 9 -1.68 -9.63 14.34
CA PRO A 9 -2.68 -10.09 13.38
C PRO A 9 -2.55 -11.60 13.19
N GLN A 10 -3.54 -12.38 13.65
CA GLN A 10 -3.55 -13.81 13.38
C GLN A 10 -3.91 -14.01 11.91
N ARG A 11 -3.09 -14.81 11.22
CA ARG A 11 -3.30 -15.22 9.82
C ARG A 11 -4.62 -16.04 9.75
N ARG A 12 -5.73 -15.39 9.47
CA ARG A 12 -7.01 -16.04 9.16
C ARG A 12 -7.37 -15.69 7.72
N ASP A 13 -7.76 -16.70 6.96
CA ASP A 13 -8.37 -16.62 5.64
C ASP A 13 -7.48 -16.24 4.45
N GLY A 14 -6.44 -17.02 4.13
CA GLY A 14 -5.81 -17.04 2.79
C GLY A 14 -5.16 -15.75 2.27
N ALA A 15 -5.46 -14.61 2.87
CA ALA A 15 -4.89 -13.31 2.53
C ALA A 15 -3.72 -13.02 3.45
N GLN A 16 -2.52 -13.14 2.93
CA GLN A 16 -1.32 -12.91 3.71
C GLN A 16 -1.14 -11.41 4.02
N THR A 17 -1.32 -11.07 5.29
CA THR A 17 -0.94 -9.78 5.86
C THR A 17 0.45 -9.89 6.45
N LEU A 18 1.32 -8.93 6.14
CA LEU A 18 2.66 -8.85 6.73
C LEU A 18 2.59 -8.14 8.09
N LEU A 19 3.37 -8.65 9.05
CA LEU A 19 3.67 -7.92 10.27
C LEU A 19 4.56 -6.71 9.96
N VAL A 20 4.57 -5.69 10.80
CA VAL A 20 5.41 -4.49 10.61
C VAL A 20 6.89 -4.87 10.36
N PRO A 21 7.53 -5.76 11.15
CA PRO A 21 8.91 -6.18 10.87
C PRO A 21 9.06 -6.93 9.54
N GLU A 22 8.05 -7.67 9.11
CA GLU A 22 8.06 -8.38 7.81
C GLU A 22 7.96 -7.39 6.64
N ALA A 23 7.04 -6.42 6.73
CA ALA A 23 6.91 -5.35 5.73
C ALA A 23 8.21 -4.54 5.62
N GLN A 24 8.84 -4.23 6.76
CA GLN A 24 10.12 -3.53 6.79
C GLN A 24 11.25 -4.35 6.14
N ARG A 25 11.34 -5.66 6.44
CA ARG A 25 12.33 -6.54 5.80
C ARG A 25 12.10 -6.62 4.29
N LEU A 26 10.84 -6.74 3.86
CA LEU A 26 10.50 -6.76 2.44
C LEU A 26 10.89 -5.47 1.73
N LEU A 27 10.56 -4.32 2.31
CA LEU A 27 10.94 -3.01 1.78
C LEU A 27 12.46 -2.85 1.69
N ASN A 28 13.20 -3.29 2.71
CA ASN A 28 14.66 -3.24 2.72
C ASN A 28 15.30 -4.21 1.71
N ALA A 29 14.64 -5.33 1.43
CA ALA A 29 15.08 -6.32 0.45
C ALA A 29 14.69 -5.95 -1.00
N ALA A 30 13.72 -5.05 -1.20
CA ALA A 30 13.35 -4.55 -2.51
C ALA A 30 14.41 -3.57 -3.02
N GLU A 31 14.74 -3.62 -4.31
CA GLU A 31 15.82 -2.85 -4.93
C GLU A 31 15.31 -1.95 -6.05
N GLY A 32 16.08 -0.89 -6.35
CA GLY A 32 15.84 0.01 -7.47
C GLY A 32 14.41 0.54 -7.54
N ASP A 33 13.88 0.58 -8.75
CA ASP A 33 12.52 1.07 -9.03
C ASP A 33 11.43 0.25 -8.35
N PHE A 34 11.68 -1.05 -8.12
CA PHE A 34 10.73 -1.93 -7.44
C PHE A 34 10.55 -1.56 -5.96
N ARG A 35 11.61 -1.06 -5.30
CA ARG A 35 11.52 -0.58 -3.91
C ARG A 35 10.51 0.58 -3.79
N ALA A 36 10.56 1.53 -4.72
CA ALA A 36 9.61 2.65 -4.74
C ALA A 36 8.17 2.16 -4.95
N LEU A 37 7.98 1.16 -5.81
CA LEU A 37 6.66 0.55 -6.05
C LEU A 37 6.10 -0.17 -4.81
N VAL A 38 6.94 -0.92 -4.09
CA VAL A 38 6.58 -1.58 -2.81
C VAL A 38 6.23 -0.53 -1.76
N GLN A 39 7.02 0.53 -1.63
CA GLN A 39 6.76 1.60 -0.67
C GLN A 39 5.45 2.32 -0.98
N ALA A 40 5.20 2.67 -2.24
CA ALA A 40 3.94 3.27 -2.65
C ALA A 40 2.72 2.38 -2.34
N ALA A 41 2.85 1.06 -2.53
CA ALA A 41 1.80 0.11 -2.19
C ALA A 41 1.50 0.06 -0.69
N LEU A 42 2.54 0.07 0.15
CA LEU A 42 2.41 0.10 1.61
C LEU A 42 1.85 1.43 2.13
N GLN A 43 2.09 2.56 1.45
CA GLN A 43 1.58 3.88 1.84
C GLN A 43 0.15 4.16 1.38
N THR A 44 -0.33 3.47 0.34
CA THR A 44 -1.63 3.80 -0.28
C THR A 44 -2.64 2.66 -0.26
N GLY A 45 -2.20 1.42 -0.12
CA GLY A 45 -3.06 0.24 -0.32
C GLY A 45 -3.58 0.08 -1.76
N ALA A 46 -3.07 0.86 -2.71
CA ALA A 46 -3.48 0.79 -4.11
C ALA A 46 -3.06 -0.53 -4.77
N ARG A 47 -3.82 -0.94 -5.80
CA ARG A 47 -3.49 -2.13 -6.58
C ARG A 47 -2.27 -1.87 -7.45
N TYR A 48 -1.52 -2.92 -7.78
CA TYR A 48 -0.39 -2.83 -8.70
C TYR A 48 -0.72 -2.04 -9.97
N SER A 49 -1.81 -2.41 -10.64
CA SER A 49 -2.24 -1.76 -11.89
C SER A 49 -2.71 -0.31 -11.73
N GLU A 50 -3.01 0.14 -10.52
CA GLU A 50 -3.33 1.53 -10.20
C GLU A 50 -2.03 2.32 -10.01
N LEU A 51 -1.10 1.77 -9.24
CA LEU A 51 0.20 2.38 -8.97
C LEU A 51 1.03 2.59 -10.24
N THR A 52 1.04 1.60 -11.15
CA THR A 52 1.84 1.67 -12.39
C THR A 52 1.34 2.71 -13.41
N ARG A 53 0.19 3.33 -13.14
CA ARG A 53 -0.39 4.38 -13.99
C ARG A 53 -0.36 5.76 -13.36
N LEU A 54 0.10 5.86 -12.10
CA LEU A 54 0.17 7.14 -11.41
C LEU A 54 1.14 8.07 -12.12
N LYS A 55 0.67 9.29 -12.34
CA LYS A 55 1.46 10.40 -12.86
C LYS A 55 1.85 11.35 -11.73
N VAL A 56 2.87 12.14 -11.95
CA VAL A 56 3.36 13.11 -10.97
C VAL A 56 2.24 14.06 -10.52
N HIS A 57 1.36 14.50 -11.43
CA HIS A 57 0.24 15.37 -11.10
C HIS A 57 -0.87 14.71 -10.26
N ASP A 58 -0.88 13.38 -10.11
CA ASP A 58 -1.82 12.68 -9.21
C ASP A 58 -1.47 12.88 -7.73
N PHE A 59 -0.23 13.31 -7.41
CA PHE A 59 0.17 13.65 -6.05
C PHE A 59 -0.05 15.13 -5.76
N ASP A 60 -0.85 15.42 -4.77
CA ASP A 60 -1.07 16.75 -4.24
C ASP A 60 -0.39 16.87 -2.87
N ARG A 61 0.77 17.54 -2.86
CA ARG A 61 1.55 17.75 -1.65
C ARG A 61 0.82 18.63 -0.63
N ALA A 62 0.06 19.62 -1.10
CA ALA A 62 -0.59 20.58 -0.21
C ALA A 62 -1.71 19.92 0.61
N SER A 63 -2.47 19.02 -0.02
CA SER A 63 -3.51 18.24 0.65
C SER A 63 -3.01 16.93 1.25
N GLY A 64 -1.75 16.53 0.99
CA GLY A 64 -1.19 15.25 1.42
C GLY A 64 -1.91 14.05 0.82
N THR A 65 -2.32 14.13 -0.44
CA THR A 65 -3.13 13.08 -1.08
C THR A 65 -2.56 12.58 -2.40
N VAL A 66 -2.88 11.32 -2.73
CA VAL A 66 -2.67 10.77 -4.08
C VAL A 66 -4.02 10.42 -4.69
N GLY A 67 -4.27 10.94 -5.89
CA GLY A 67 -5.44 10.64 -6.69
C GLY A 67 -5.28 9.30 -7.41
N ILE A 68 -6.18 8.36 -7.16
CA ILE A 68 -6.23 7.08 -7.88
C ILE A 68 -7.37 7.17 -8.90
N GLY A 69 -7.03 7.15 -10.17
CA GLY A 69 -7.98 7.23 -11.27
C GLY A 69 -8.90 6.00 -11.37
N LYS A 70 -9.88 6.05 -12.26
CA LYS A 70 -10.80 4.92 -12.53
C LYS A 70 -10.03 3.72 -13.06
N SER A 71 -10.21 2.57 -12.43
CA SER A 71 -9.70 1.27 -12.89
C SER A 71 -10.86 0.31 -13.16
N LYS A 72 -10.61 -0.80 -13.89
CA LYS A 72 -11.66 -1.82 -14.17
C LYS A 72 -12.34 -2.34 -12.91
N ALA A 73 -11.65 -2.31 -11.77
CA ALA A 73 -12.11 -2.88 -10.51
C ALA A 73 -12.20 -1.86 -9.35
N GLY A 74 -12.10 -0.55 -9.64
CA GLY A 74 -12.08 0.46 -8.57
C GLY A 74 -12.70 1.80 -9.01
N ARG A 75 -13.28 2.51 -8.04
CA ARG A 75 -13.78 3.88 -8.22
C ARG A 75 -12.61 4.87 -8.14
N PRO A 76 -12.70 6.02 -8.82
CA PRO A 76 -11.78 7.13 -8.58
C PRO A 76 -11.85 7.53 -7.10
N ARG A 77 -10.70 7.80 -6.52
CA ARG A 77 -10.61 8.17 -5.11
C ARG A 77 -9.35 8.97 -4.81
N ARG A 78 -9.34 9.65 -3.69
CA ARG A 78 -8.14 10.24 -3.10
C ARG A 78 -7.73 9.43 -1.87
N VAL A 79 -6.46 9.09 -1.80
CA VAL A 79 -5.87 8.40 -0.65
C VAL A 79 -5.11 9.44 0.17
N TYR A 80 -5.47 9.61 1.43
CA TYR A 80 -4.75 10.46 2.36
C TYR A 80 -3.50 9.75 2.85
N LEU A 81 -2.38 10.46 2.79
CA LEU A 81 -1.06 9.93 3.15
C LEU A 81 -0.70 10.33 4.59
N THR A 82 0.13 9.51 5.21
CA THR A 82 0.86 9.89 6.42
C THR A 82 1.96 10.90 6.07
N GLU A 83 2.56 11.55 7.07
CA GLU A 83 3.71 12.44 6.88
C GLU A 83 4.86 11.73 6.15
N GLU A 84 5.13 10.48 6.50
CA GLU A 84 6.11 9.63 5.82
C GLU A 84 5.74 9.42 4.34
N GLY A 85 4.46 9.16 4.06
CA GLY A 85 3.95 9.03 2.71
C GLY A 85 4.11 10.31 1.91
N VAL A 86 3.77 11.46 2.48
CA VAL A 86 3.98 12.78 1.85
C VAL A 86 5.45 13.02 1.55
N ALA A 87 6.35 12.72 2.48
CA ALA A 87 7.80 12.85 2.28
C ALA A 87 8.29 11.93 1.15
N PHE A 88 7.86 10.67 1.15
CA PHE A 88 8.21 9.71 0.11
C PHE A 88 7.75 10.19 -1.29
N PHE A 89 6.46 10.52 -1.45
CA PHE A 89 5.93 10.97 -2.74
C PHE A 89 6.55 12.29 -3.19
N SER A 90 6.84 13.22 -2.27
CA SER A 90 7.57 14.44 -2.58
C SER A 90 8.95 14.14 -3.15
N ASN A 91 9.70 13.21 -2.55
CA ASN A 91 11.04 12.86 -2.99
C ASN A 91 11.08 12.25 -4.39
N ILE A 92 10.11 11.39 -4.73
CA ILE A 92 10.08 10.72 -6.04
C ILE A 92 9.48 11.59 -7.15
N THR A 93 8.88 12.73 -6.82
CA THR A 93 8.23 13.62 -7.79
C THR A 93 8.94 14.96 -7.96
N VAL A 94 9.86 15.33 -7.07
CA VAL A 94 10.54 16.63 -7.12
C VAL A 94 11.28 16.83 -8.44
N GLY A 95 11.05 17.99 -9.07
CA GLY A 95 11.73 18.38 -10.33
C GLY A 95 11.23 17.64 -11.57
N ARG A 96 10.14 16.87 -11.46
CA ARG A 96 9.61 16.06 -12.56
C ARG A 96 8.34 16.69 -13.16
N GLY A 97 8.13 16.43 -14.46
CA GLY A 97 6.95 16.91 -15.17
C GLY A 97 5.65 16.21 -14.73
N GLY A 98 4.56 16.97 -14.64
CA GLY A 98 3.27 16.45 -14.15
C GLY A 98 2.74 15.22 -14.90
N ASP A 99 3.04 15.10 -16.19
CA ASP A 99 2.58 13.99 -17.04
C ASP A 99 3.48 12.75 -17.02
N GLU A 100 4.64 12.84 -16.37
CA GLU A 100 5.52 11.68 -16.21
C GLU A 100 4.91 10.62 -15.29
N LEU A 101 5.20 9.35 -15.58
CA LEU A 101 4.84 8.26 -14.65
C LEU A 101 5.58 8.44 -13.34
N MET A 102 4.83 8.48 -12.25
CA MET A 102 5.40 8.65 -10.91
C MET A 102 6.32 7.47 -10.53
N LEU A 103 5.89 6.25 -10.84
CA LEU A 103 6.59 5.00 -10.60
C LEU A 103 6.94 4.36 -11.95
N HIS A 104 8.16 4.46 -12.35
CA HIS A 104 8.66 3.92 -13.63
C HIS A 104 9.54 2.68 -13.42
N HIS A 105 9.81 1.97 -14.51
CA HIS A 105 10.68 0.80 -14.60
C HIS A 105 11.79 1.07 -15.60
N HIS A 106 13.03 0.81 -15.26
CA HIS A 106 14.22 0.92 -16.13
C HIS A 106 14.21 2.11 -17.10
N GLY A 107 14.58 3.29 -16.60
CA GLY A 107 14.76 4.47 -17.46
C GLY A 107 13.45 5.06 -18.00
N SER A 108 12.47 5.26 -17.13
CA SER A 108 11.17 5.90 -17.41
C SER A 108 10.15 5.05 -18.18
N LYS A 109 10.37 3.75 -18.34
CA LYS A 109 9.39 2.85 -18.95
C LYS A 109 8.23 2.56 -17.99
N PRO A 110 7.01 2.32 -18.50
CA PRO A 110 5.90 1.85 -17.68
C PRO A 110 6.16 0.42 -17.20
N TRP A 111 5.69 0.11 -16.01
CA TRP A 111 5.64 -1.26 -15.50
C TRP A 111 4.60 -2.08 -16.26
N ALA A 112 5.00 -3.17 -16.90
CA ALA A 112 4.07 -4.12 -17.47
C ALA A 112 3.46 -5.04 -16.40
N ARG A 113 2.38 -5.75 -16.73
CA ARG A 113 1.62 -6.58 -15.79
C ARG A 113 2.47 -7.64 -15.08
N SER A 114 3.43 -8.22 -15.78
CA SER A 114 4.29 -9.32 -15.30
C SER A 114 5.58 -8.85 -14.63
N ASP A 115 5.99 -7.58 -14.82
CA ASP A 115 7.32 -7.11 -14.40
C ASP A 115 7.54 -7.16 -12.88
N GLN A 116 6.45 -7.18 -12.10
CA GLN A 116 6.52 -7.32 -10.65
C GLN A 116 6.96 -8.72 -10.17
N TRP A 117 6.83 -9.75 -11.01
CA TRP A 117 6.96 -11.15 -10.59
C TRP A 117 8.35 -11.48 -10.04
N TRP A 118 9.37 -11.25 -10.85
CA TRP A 118 10.75 -11.56 -10.47
C TRP A 118 11.27 -10.66 -9.32
N PRO A 119 11.10 -9.33 -9.36
CA PRO A 119 11.52 -8.48 -8.26
C PRO A 119 10.85 -8.86 -6.94
N MET A 120 9.54 -9.18 -6.96
CA MET A 120 8.81 -9.62 -5.77
C MET A 120 9.33 -10.94 -5.24
N HIS A 121 9.55 -11.94 -6.10
CA HIS A 121 10.12 -13.23 -5.72
C HIS A 121 11.48 -13.08 -5.05
N HIS A 122 12.37 -12.29 -5.63
CA HIS A 122 13.70 -12.05 -5.07
C HIS A 122 13.65 -11.28 -3.74
N ALA A 123 12.79 -10.27 -3.63
CA ALA A 123 12.63 -9.51 -2.39
C ALA A 123 12.09 -10.38 -1.25
N VAL A 124 11.06 -11.20 -1.53
CA VAL A 124 10.49 -12.17 -0.56
C VAL A 124 11.53 -13.15 -0.08
N LYS A 125 12.34 -13.72 -0.99
CA LYS A 125 13.41 -14.66 -0.65
C LYS A 125 14.48 -14.02 0.23
N ARG A 126 14.94 -12.80 -0.13
CA ARG A 126 15.93 -12.04 0.66
C ARG A 126 15.38 -11.63 2.02
N ALA A 127 14.11 -11.23 2.09
CA ALA A 127 13.43 -10.88 3.33
C ALA A 127 13.12 -12.10 4.22
N LYS A 128 13.33 -13.32 3.73
CA LYS A 128 13.03 -14.58 4.42
C LYS A 128 11.59 -14.61 4.93
N LEU A 129 10.65 -14.29 4.04
CA LEU A 129 9.22 -14.33 4.38
C LEU A 129 8.66 -15.73 4.15
N ASP A 130 8.04 -16.27 5.18
CA ASP A 130 7.35 -17.56 5.16
C ASP A 130 6.00 -17.43 5.90
N PRO A 131 4.88 -17.72 5.22
CA PRO A 131 4.74 -18.01 3.80
C PRO A 131 5.11 -16.81 2.90
N PRO A 132 5.42 -17.06 1.60
CA PRO A 132 5.84 -16.02 0.67
C PRO A 132 4.72 -15.00 0.40
N ALA A 133 5.05 -13.71 0.43
CA ALA A 133 4.13 -12.64 0.13
C ALA A 133 3.99 -12.40 -1.38
N SER A 134 2.81 -11.98 -1.82
CA SER A 134 2.54 -11.44 -3.15
C SER A 134 2.44 -9.91 -3.12
N PHE A 135 2.42 -9.27 -4.28
CA PHE A 135 2.20 -7.82 -4.32
C PHE A 135 0.84 -7.44 -3.70
N HIS A 136 -0.17 -8.29 -3.84
CA HIS A 136 -1.49 -8.05 -3.25
C HIS A 136 -1.46 -8.09 -1.70
N SER A 137 -0.52 -8.82 -1.12
CA SER A 137 -0.29 -8.85 0.34
C SER A 137 0.03 -7.46 0.91
N LEU A 138 0.66 -6.57 0.12
CA LEU A 138 0.96 -5.19 0.53
C LEU A 138 -0.31 -4.38 0.79
N ARG A 139 -1.33 -4.59 -0.04
CA ARG A 139 -2.64 -3.96 0.14
C ARG A 139 -3.36 -4.47 1.39
N HIS A 140 -3.28 -5.79 1.67
CA HIS A 140 -3.80 -6.36 2.91
C HIS A 140 -3.07 -5.81 4.13
N THR A 141 -1.75 -5.67 4.02
CA THR A 141 -0.91 -5.09 5.06
C THR A 141 -1.29 -3.63 5.35
N TYR A 142 -1.46 -2.80 4.32
CA TYR A 142 -1.95 -1.43 4.46
C TYR A 142 -3.28 -1.38 5.23
N ALA A 143 -4.27 -2.17 4.80
CA ALA A 143 -5.60 -2.20 5.43
C ALA A 143 -5.53 -2.58 6.90
N SER A 144 -4.79 -3.64 7.21
CA SER A 144 -4.63 -4.13 8.58
C SER A 144 -3.94 -3.11 9.48
N LEU A 145 -2.83 -2.52 9.01
CA LEU A 145 -2.09 -1.51 9.77
C LEU A 145 -2.92 -0.25 9.99
N ALA A 146 -3.64 0.22 8.98
CA ALA A 146 -4.51 1.39 9.11
C ALA A 146 -5.57 1.18 10.19
N LEU A 147 -6.27 0.04 10.17
CA LEU A 147 -7.28 -0.29 11.18
C LEU A 147 -6.69 -0.45 12.58
N MET A 148 -5.55 -1.13 12.70
CA MET A 148 -4.85 -1.30 13.99
C MET A 148 -4.39 0.05 14.59
N ASN A 149 -4.08 1.03 13.74
CA ASN A 149 -3.75 2.39 14.15
C ASN A 149 -4.98 3.29 14.33
N GLY A 150 -6.18 2.73 14.32
CA GLY A 150 -7.42 3.45 14.64
C GLY A 150 -8.00 4.25 13.48
N VAL A 151 -7.55 4.04 12.24
CA VAL A 151 -8.19 4.66 11.06
C VAL A 151 -9.60 4.08 10.93
N PRO A 152 -10.64 4.92 10.82
CA PRO A 152 -12.02 4.44 10.68
C PRO A 152 -12.17 3.50 9.48
N MET A 153 -12.93 2.42 9.67
CA MET A 153 -13.15 1.39 8.64
C MET A 153 -13.70 1.99 7.32
N GLN A 154 -14.53 3.01 7.43
CA GLN A 154 -15.08 3.74 6.28
C GLN A 154 -13.93 4.37 5.45
N VAL A 155 -12.97 5.05 6.10
CA VAL A 155 -11.83 5.68 5.45
C VAL A 155 -10.94 4.63 4.78
N VAL A 156 -10.68 3.50 5.47
CA VAL A 156 -9.91 2.41 4.89
C VAL A 156 -10.62 1.84 3.66
N SER A 157 -11.94 1.65 3.72
CA SER A 157 -12.74 1.17 2.60
C SER A 157 -12.68 2.11 1.40
N GLU A 158 -12.79 3.42 1.62
CA GLU A 158 -12.67 4.46 0.60
C GLU A 158 -11.26 4.46 -0.02
N ASN A 159 -10.21 4.44 0.79
CA ASN A 159 -8.81 4.37 0.33
C ASN A 159 -8.54 3.13 -0.52
N LEU A 160 -9.18 2.02 -0.20
CA LEU A 160 -9.11 0.79 -0.99
C LEU A 160 -9.98 0.82 -2.24
N GLY A 161 -10.91 1.78 -2.37
CA GLY A 161 -11.83 1.89 -3.50
C GLY A 161 -12.91 0.81 -3.49
N HIS A 162 -13.35 0.39 -2.30
CA HIS A 162 -14.52 -0.46 -2.12
C HIS A 162 -15.80 0.38 -2.16
N ALA A 163 -16.90 -0.23 -2.59
CA ALA A 163 -18.20 0.45 -2.64
C ALA A 163 -18.78 0.71 -1.25
N ASP A 164 -18.44 -0.17 -0.29
CA ASP A 164 -18.91 -0.15 1.10
C ASP A 164 -17.88 -0.80 2.03
N THR A 165 -18.17 -0.81 3.32
CA THR A 165 -17.29 -1.36 4.36
C THR A 165 -17.31 -2.88 4.47
N ARG A 166 -18.31 -3.58 3.88
CA ARG A 166 -18.53 -5.02 4.06
C ARG A 166 -17.29 -5.87 3.75
N MET A 167 -16.54 -5.51 2.70
CA MET A 167 -15.29 -6.22 2.36
C MET A 167 -14.22 -6.01 3.41
N VAL A 168 -14.07 -4.77 3.90
CA VAL A 168 -13.10 -4.46 4.97
C VAL A 168 -13.52 -5.13 6.28
N GLU A 169 -14.80 -5.05 6.63
CA GLU A 169 -15.37 -5.69 7.83
C GLU A 169 -15.18 -7.21 7.82
N LYS A 170 -15.49 -7.86 6.69
CA LYS A 170 -15.31 -9.31 6.52
C LYS A 170 -13.86 -9.77 6.73
N HIS A 171 -12.90 -9.04 6.19
CA HIS A 171 -11.49 -9.46 6.21
C HIS A 171 -10.71 -8.91 7.41
N TYR A 172 -11.09 -7.74 7.94
CA TYR A 172 -10.28 -7.01 8.92
C TYR A 172 -11.08 -6.50 10.13
N GLY A 173 -12.40 -6.72 10.20
CA GLY A 173 -13.24 -6.18 11.27
C GLY A 173 -12.78 -6.57 12.68
N HIS A 174 -12.13 -7.71 12.81
CA HIS A 174 -11.57 -8.20 14.08
C HIS A 174 -10.32 -7.38 14.54
N LEU A 175 -9.72 -6.58 13.68
CA LEU A 175 -8.54 -5.76 13.96
C LEU A 175 -8.92 -4.34 14.44
N ALA A 176 -10.14 -3.91 14.19
CA ALA A 176 -10.59 -2.58 14.60
C ALA A 176 -10.63 -2.48 16.14
N PRO A 177 -10.14 -1.38 16.75
CA PRO A 177 -10.25 -1.17 18.19
C PRO A 177 -11.69 -1.27 18.65
N ARG A 178 -11.96 -2.08 19.68
CA ARG A 178 -13.30 -2.19 20.29
C ARG A 178 -13.60 -0.87 21.01
N GLY A 179 -14.49 -0.05 20.49
CA GLY A 179 -14.97 1.15 21.18
C GLY A 179 -15.22 2.40 20.34
N ILE A 180 -14.99 2.39 19.04
CA ILE A 180 -15.39 3.48 18.14
C ILE A 180 -16.63 3.01 17.36
N LYS A 181 -17.81 3.19 17.99
CA LYS A 181 -19.11 3.17 17.29
C LYS A 181 -19.41 4.56 16.80
#